data_3121bcf6e5804eb77817ae4e367d3b25
#
_entry.id   3121bcf6e5804eb77817ae4e367d3b25
#
_cell.length_a   1.000
_cell.length_b   1.000
_cell.length_c   1.000
_cell.angle_alpha   90.00
_cell.angle_beta   90.00
_cell.angle_gamma   90.00
#
_symmetry.space_group_name_H-M   'P 1'
#
loop_
_entity.id
_entity.type
_entity.pdbx_description
1 polymer ?
#
loop_
_entity_poly.entity_id
_entity_poly.type
_entity_poly.pdbx_seq_one_letter_code
_entity_poly.pdbx_strand_id
1 'polypeptide(L)'
;MSRPPPQPQIPTGEQFHVPGASVYAEPLGPAIHKRSEAMARVVYTAVHENRAFPTGDDRRGHGRDHATWVFSEEPGLAEGLFQGGLELMIDARLEPGAAIGLHRHLVTEEVYYLLEGQLSMTTVLADGREVTATLRPGDAHGIRLGEAHWGRAGPEGCRFLAVGFRPRGGG
;
A
#
# COMPACT_ATOMS: atom_id res chain seq x y z
N MET A 1 -5.54 -32.24 24.37
CA MET A 1 -5.45 -30.80 24.04
C MET A 1 -5.33 -30.68 22.54
N SER A 2 -6.36 -30.23 21.86
CA SER A 2 -6.35 -30.02 20.41
C SER A 2 -5.47 -28.82 20.07
N ARG A 3 -4.57 -29.00 19.12
CA ARG A 3 -3.71 -27.94 18.58
C ARG A 3 -4.60 -26.82 18.03
N PRO A 4 -4.37 -25.55 18.36
CA PRO A 4 -5.12 -24.45 17.78
C PRO A 4 -5.01 -24.51 16.24
N PRO A 5 -6.07 -24.17 15.50
CA PRO A 5 -6.04 -24.15 14.04
C PRO A 5 -4.88 -23.25 13.58
N PRO A 6 -4.19 -23.60 12.49
CA PRO A 6 -3.13 -22.76 11.95
C PRO A 6 -3.71 -21.38 11.62
N GLN A 7 -3.04 -20.33 12.09
CA GLN A 7 -3.42 -18.97 11.71
C GLN A 7 -3.28 -18.81 10.20
N PRO A 8 -4.22 -18.11 9.54
CA PRO A 8 -4.13 -17.86 8.12
C PRO A 8 -2.82 -17.13 7.82
N GLN A 9 -2.10 -17.59 6.79
CA GLN A 9 -0.89 -16.91 6.34
C GLN A 9 -1.27 -15.52 5.84
N ILE A 10 -0.65 -14.49 6.41
CA ILE A 10 -0.82 -13.11 5.95
C ILE A 10 0.14 -12.92 4.78
N PRO A 11 -0.35 -12.59 3.56
CA PRO A 11 0.51 -12.35 2.41
C PRO A 11 1.42 -11.14 2.65
N THR A 12 2.57 -11.13 2.00
CA THR A 12 3.50 -9.99 2.04
C THR A 12 3.18 -8.99 0.93
N GLY A 13 3.44 -7.70 1.17
CA GLY A 13 3.17 -6.63 0.21
C GLY A 13 3.84 -6.85 -1.14
N GLU A 14 5.05 -7.42 -1.14
CA GLU A 14 5.84 -7.70 -2.33
C GLU A 14 5.19 -8.70 -3.31
N GLN A 15 4.19 -9.47 -2.87
CA GLN A 15 3.46 -10.41 -3.73
C GLN A 15 2.47 -9.73 -4.68
N PHE A 16 2.24 -8.44 -4.52
CA PHE A 16 1.22 -7.67 -5.25
C PHE A 16 1.79 -6.75 -6.34
N HIS A 17 3.08 -6.87 -6.65
CA HIS A 17 3.68 -6.12 -7.76
C HIS A 17 3.01 -6.44 -9.10
N VAL A 18 2.85 -5.42 -9.94
CA VAL A 18 2.42 -5.59 -11.33
C VAL A 18 3.67 -5.70 -12.20
N PRO A 19 4.12 -6.91 -12.58
CA PRO A 19 5.33 -7.07 -13.38
C PRO A 19 5.22 -6.34 -14.72
N GLY A 20 6.25 -5.57 -15.07
CA GLY A 20 6.39 -4.95 -16.39
C GLY A 20 5.63 -3.64 -16.59
N ALA A 21 5.05 -3.05 -15.54
CA ALA A 21 4.51 -1.70 -15.63
C ALA A 21 5.66 -0.69 -15.73
N SER A 22 5.62 0.19 -16.73
CA SER A 22 6.48 1.38 -16.75
C SER A 22 5.89 2.42 -15.82
N VAL A 23 6.68 2.93 -14.88
CA VAL A 23 6.22 3.96 -13.92
C VAL A 23 6.08 5.32 -14.60
N TYR A 24 6.92 5.59 -15.60
CA TYR A 24 6.89 6.82 -16.36
C TYR A 24 7.18 6.58 -17.84
N ALA A 25 6.33 7.12 -18.72
CA ALA A 25 6.35 6.83 -20.15
C ALA A 25 7.31 7.71 -20.97
N GLU A 26 7.84 8.78 -20.40
CA GLU A 26 8.66 9.76 -21.11
C GLU A 26 10.10 9.78 -20.57
N PRO A 27 11.10 10.15 -21.39
CA PRO A 27 12.45 10.38 -20.91
C PRO A 27 12.47 11.53 -19.89
N LEU A 28 13.17 11.35 -18.78
CA LEU A 28 13.42 12.42 -17.83
C LEU A 28 14.48 13.38 -18.38
N GLY A 29 14.25 14.67 -18.20
CA GLY A 29 15.24 15.70 -18.48
C GLY A 29 16.38 15.72 -17.43
N PRO A 30 17.25 16.75 -17.48
CA PRO A 30 18.36 16.89 -16.53
C PRO A 30 17.91 17.11 -15.07
N ALA A 31 16.66 17.54 -14.87
CA ALA A 31 16.01 17.59 -13.57
C ALA A 31 14.89 16.56 -13.51
N ILE A 32 14.69 15.95 -12.31
CA ILE A 32 13.59 15.01 -12.10
C ILE A 32 12.27 15.80 -12.08
N HIS A 33 11.59 15.81 -13.22
CA HIS A 33 10.27 16.42 -13.37
C HIS A 33 9.37 15.47 -14.15
N LYS A 34 8.29 15.03 -13.53
CA LYS A 34 7.32 14.14 -14.13
C LYS A 34 5.99 14.85 -14.34
N ARG A 35 5.45 14.74 -15.55
CA ARG A 35 4.12 15.25 -15.86
C ARG A 35 3.08 14.20 -15.49
N SER A 36 1.99 14.64 -14.89
CA SER A 36 0.92 13.77 -14.38
C SER A 36 0.36 12.82 -15.45
N GLU A 37 0.19 13.30 -16.68
CA GLU A 37 -0.35 12.54 -17.80
C GLU A 37 0.56 11.41 -18.30
N ALA A 38 1.85 11.47 -18.00
CA ALA A 38 2.84 10.47 -18.38
C ALA A 38 3.15 9.46 -17.26
N MET A 39 2.62 9.66 -16.06
CA MET A 39 2.74 8.70 -14.97
C MET A 39 1.82 7.51 -15.20
N ALA A 40 2.29 6.30 -14.85
CA ALA A 40 1.48 5.09 -14.96
C ALA A 40 0.28 5.13 -14.03
N ARG A 41 -0.87 4.77 -14.56
CA ARG A 41 -2.13 4.63 -13.81
C ARG A 41 -2.60 3.19 -13.87
N VAL A 42 -2.88 2.63 -12.71
CA VAL A 42 -3.32 1.25 -12.56
C VAL A 42 -4.63 1.24 -11.76
N VAL A 43 -5.58 0.41 -12.17
CA VAL A 43 -6.78 0.15 -11.38
C VAL A 43 -6.66 -1.25 -10.80
N TYR A 44 -6.53 -1.33 -9.49
CA TYR A 44 -6.57 -2.59 -8.76
C TYR A 44 -8.02 -2.90 -8.39
N THR A 45 -8.46 -4.13 -8.61
CA THR A 45 -9.86 -4.57 -8.34
C THR A 45 -10.02 -5.26 -7.00
N ALA A 46 -8.94 -5.57 -6.33
CA ALA A 46 -8.91 -6.06 -4.95
C ALA A 46 -7.49 -5.85 -4.45
N VAL A 47 -7.22 -4.67 -3.87
CA VAL A 47 -5.88 -4.32 -3.42
C VAL A 47 -5.44 -5.26 -2.32
N HIS A 48 -4.31 -5.94 -2.52
CA HIS A 48 -3.75 -6.94 -1.60
C HIS A 48 -4.77 -8.02 -1.22
N GLU A 49 -5.43 -8.65 -2.22
CA GLU A 49 -6.43 -9.68 -1.97
C GLU A 49 -5.88 -10.83 -1.12
N ASN A 50 -6.40 -10.97 0.09
CA ASN A 50 -6.08 -12.06 1.00
C ASN A 50 -7.20 -13.12 0.99
N ARG A 51 -7.02 -14.17 0.19
CA ARG A 51 -7.99 -15.25 0.00
C ARG A 51 -8.20 -16.15 1.21
N ALA A 52 -7.44 -15.97 2.29
CA ALA A 52 -7.70 -16.65 3.56
C ALA A 52 -9.00 -16.17 4.23
N PHE A 53 -9.53 -15.01 3.81
CA PHE A 53 -10.78 -14.45 4.31
C PHE A 53 -11.93 -14.63 3.31
N PRO A 54 -13.18 -14.76 3.78
CA PRO A 54 -14.35 -14.92 2.92
C PRO A 54 -14.64 -13.66 2.10
N THR A 55 -15.37 -13.81 1.01
CA THR A 55 -15.88 -12.68 0.22
C THR A 55 -16.76 -11.80 1.09
N GLY A 56 -16.52 -10.47 1.05
CA GLY A 56 -17.22 -9.47 1.86
C GLY A 56 -16.57 -9.16 3.21
N ASP A 57 -15.52 -9.89 3.61
CA ASP A 57 -14.67 -9.50 4.73
C ASP A 57 -13.66 -8.44 4.26
N ASP A 58 -13.57 -7.31 4.96
CA ASP A 58 -12.66 -6.22 4.58
C ASP A 58 -11.18 -6.66 4.57
N ARG A 59 -10.82 -7.62 5.44
CA ARG A 59 -9.47 -8.20 5.48
C ARG A 59 -9.10 -8.97 4.22
N ARG A 60 -10.08 -9.37 3.42
CA ARG A 60 -9.85 -9.95 2.11
C ARG A 60 -9.33 -8.92 1.10
N GLY A 61 -9.70 -7.65 1.23
CA GLY A 61 -9.56 -6.64 0.19
C GLY A 61 -10.67 -6.76 -0.87
N HIS A 62 -11.28 -5.65 -1.23
CA HIS A 62 -12.33 -5.60 -2.25
C HIS A 62 -12.53 -4.17 -2.77
N GLY A 63 -13.33 -4.02 -3.84
CA GLY A 63 -13.56 -2.75 -4.50
C GLY A 63 -12.38 -2.35 -5.38
N ARG A 64 -12.28 -1.07 -5.73
CA ARG A 64 -11.25 -0.57 -6.64
C ARG A 64 -10.37 0.48 -5.97
N ASP A 65 -9.09 0.43 -6.33
CA ASP A 65 -8.12 1.48 -6.09
C ASP A 65 -7.59 1.99 -7.44
N HIS A 66 -7.64 3.30 -7.63
CA HIS A 66 -7.10 4.00 -8.78
C HIS A 66 -5.76 4.62 -8.37
N ALA A 67 -4.68 3.91 -8.66
CA ALA A 67 -3.33 4.27 -8.27
C ALA A 67 -2.58 4.98 -9.41
N THR A 68 -1.93 6.10 -9.09
CA THR A 68 -0.92 6.72 -9.93
C THR A 68 0.45 6.48 -9.33
N TRP A 69 1.31 5.78 -10.05
CA TRP A 69 2.69 5.53 -9.63
C TRP A 69 3.53 6.78 -9.87
N VAL A 70 3.87 7.47 -8.80
CA VAL A 70 4.65 8.72 -8.86
C VAL A 70 6.15 8.40 -8.99
N PHE A 71 6.66 7.53 -8.13
CA PHE A 71 8.04 7.03 -8.15
C PHE A 71 8.07 5.55 -7.75
N SER A 72 9.03 4.80 -8.30
CA SER A 72 9.32 3.45 -7.85
C SER A 72 10.80 3.11 -7.95
N GLU A 73 11.34 2.56 -6.89
CA GLU A 73 12.65 1.89 -6.82
C GLU A 73 12.48 0.42 -6.42
N GLU A 74 11.27 -0.12 -6.55
CA GLU A 74 10.98 -1.53 -6.29
C GLU A 74 11.69 -2.45 -7.28
N PRO A 75 12.12 -3.65 -6.87
CA PRO A 75 12.70 -4.62 -7.78
C PRO A 75 11.79 -4.92 -8.98
N GLY A 76 12.32 -4.71 -10.19
CA GLY A 76 11.57 -4.89 -11.44
C GLY A 76 10.76 -3.69 -11.91
N LEU A 77 10.62 -2.66 -11.06
CA LEU A 77 9.97 -1.37 -11.40
C LEU A 77 10.87 -0.16 -11.12
N ALA A 78 12.12 -0.39 -10.74
CA ALA A 78 13.06 0.65 -10.34
C ALA A 78 13.38 1.61 -11.50
N GLU A 79 13.24 2.90 -11.23
CA GLU A 79 13.59 3.96 -12.18
C GLU A 79 15.06 4.40 -12.06
N GLY A 80 15.75 4.04 -10.96
CA GLY A 80 17.14 4.37 -10.72
C GLY A 80 17.38 5.86 -10.41
N LEU A 81 16.39 6.55 -9.86
CA LEU A 81 16.44 7.99 -9.62
C LEU A 81 17.00 8.34 -8.26
N PHE A 82 16.81 7.48 -7.27
CA PHE A 82 17.14 7.72 -5.88
C PHE A 82 18.07 6.66 -5.32
N GLN A 83 19.12 7.11 -4.59
CA GLN A 83 20.03 6.22 -3.85
C GLN A 83 19.63 6.09 -2.38
N GLY A 84 18.53 6.71 -1.97
CA GLY A 84 17.98 6.65 -0.62
C GLY A 84 17.15 5.40 -0.37
N GLY A 85 16.49 5.36 0.78
CA GLY A 85 15.57 4.29 1.14
C GLY A 85 14.16 4.41 0.56
N LEU A 86 13.88 5.42 -0.28
CA LEU A 86 12.59 5.52 -0.95
C LEU A 86 12.40 4.29 -1.85
N GLU A 87 11.31 3.56 -1.65
CA GLU A 87 10.96 2.40 -2.47
C GLU A 87 9.84 2.71 -3.45
N LEU A 88 8.78 3.35 -2.97
CA LEU A 88 7.66 3.74 -3.82
C LEU A 88 6.99 5.03 -3.30
N MET A 89 6.32 5.71 -4.21
CA MET A 89 5.35 6.76 -3.90
C MET A 89 4.16 6.62 -4.85
N ILE A 90 2.98 6.42 -4.27
CA ILE A 90 1.73 6.21 -4.99
C ILE A 90 0.70 7.23 -4.53
N ASP A 91 0.03 7.88 -5.48
CA ASP A 91 -1.20 8.65 -5.24
C ASP A 91 -2.38 7.73 -5.55
N ALA A 92 -3.07 7.28 -4.52
CA ALA A 92 -4.10 6.26 -4.59
C ALA A 92 -5.47 6.81 -4.21
N ARG A 93 -6.51 6.34 -4.91
CA ARG A 93 -7.91 6.67 -4.64
C ARG A 93 -8.74 5.39 -4.53
N LEU A 94 -9.17 5.08 -3.33
CA LEU A 94 -10.14 4.02 -3.08
C LEU A 94 -11.56 4.49 -3.34
N GLU A 95 -12.32 3.67 -4.06
CA GLU A 95 -13.76 3.89 -4.23
C GLU A 95 -14.52 3.77 -2.89
N PRO A 96 -15.77 4.29 -2.81
CA PRO A 96 -16.60 4.18 -1.62
C PRO A 96 -16.67 2.75 -1.08
N GLY A 97 -16.28 2.56 0.18
CA GLY A 97 -16.30 1.27 0.87
C GLY A 97 -15.29 0.25 0.37
N ALA A 98 -14.42 0.56 -0.59
CA ALA A 98 -13.35 -0.34 -1.01
C ALA A 98 -12.35 -0.60 0.12
N ALA A 99 -11.75 -1.77 0.13
CA ALA A 99 -10.84 -2.19 1.19
C ALA A 99 -9.51 -2.72 0.63
N ILE A 100 -8.43 -2.31 1.30
CA ILE A 100 -7.09 -2.89 1.16
C ILE A 100 -7.06 -4.14 2.04
N GLY A 101 -6.75 -5.30 1.47
CA GLY A 101 -6.72 -6.56 2.19
C GLY A 101 -5.59 -6.66 3.20
N LEU A 102 -5.74 -7.53 4.18
CA LEU A 102 -4.73 -7.76 5.22
C LEU A 102 -3.45 -8.34 4.63
N HIS A 103 -2.36 -7.59 4.75
CA HIS A 103 -1.03 -7.99 4.32
C HIS A 103 0.04 -7.51 5.31
N ARG A 104 1.27 -8.05 5.19
CA ARG A 104 2.40 -7.79 6.09
C ARG A 104 3.56 -7.17 5.33
N HIS A 105 4.24 -6.24 5.98
CA HIS A 105 5.47 -5.64 5.49
C HIS A 105 6.69 -6.32 6.09
N LEU A 106 7.53 -6.96 5.26
CA LEU A 106 8.74 -7.64 5.70
C LEU A 106 10.03 -6.91 5.32
N VAL A 107 10.00 -6.10 4.27
CA VAL A 107 11.18 -5.38 3.75
C VAL A 107 10.96 -3.88 3.60
N THR A 108 9.71 -3.44 3.65
CA THR A 108 9.29 -2.04 3.45
C THR A 108 8.59 -1.52 4.68
N GLU A 109 8.91 -0.33 5.13
CA GLU A 109 8.06 0.49 6.01
C GLU A 109 7.21 1.39 5.15
N GLU A 110 5.99 1.70 5.58
CA GLU A 110 5.06 2.47 4.76
C GLU A 110 4.37 3.58 5.55
N VAL A 111 4.12 4.70 4.89
CA VAL A 111 3.34 5.81 5.43
C VAL A 111 2.19 6.13 4.50
N TYR A 112 0.99 6.21 5.05
CA TYR A 112 -0.21 6.74 4.42
C TYR A 112 -0.42 8.17 4.90
N TYR A 113 -0.61 9.10 3.97
CA TYR A 113 -1.02 10.47 4.26
C TYR A 113 -2.33 10.77 3.56
N LEU A 114 -3.40 10.96 4.34
CA LEU A 114 -4.74 11.14 3.80
C LEU A 114 -4.94 12.55 3.24
N LEU A 115 -5.39 12.62 1.99
CA LEU A 115 -5.65 13.87 1.26
C LEU A 115 -7.15 14.21 1.23
N GLU A 116 -8.02 13.21 0.99
CA GLU A 116 -9.46 13.39 0.84
C GLU A 116 -10.23 12.21 1.44
N GLY A 117 -11.46 12.45 1.91
CA GLY A 117 -12.37 11.43 2.38
C GLY A 117 -12.02 10.88 3.77
N GLN A 118 -12.22 9.59 3.97
CA GLN A 118 -11.96 8.89 5.24
C GLN A 118 -11.38 7.51 4.98
N LEU A 119 -10.37 7.12 5.77
CA LEU A 119 -9.76 5.80 5.73
C LEU A 119 -9.68 5.22 7.14
N SER A 120 -10.37 4.10 7.39
CA SER A 120 -10.17 3.33 8.61
C SER A 120 -9.02 2.36 8.37
N MET A 121 -7.95 2.47 9.16
CA MET A 121 -6.75 1.63 9.06
C MET A 121 -6.59 0.81 10.34
N THR A 122 -6.43 -0.49 10.20
CA THR A 122 -6.13 -1.40 11.32
C THR A 122 -4.74 -1.99 11.15
N THR A 123 -3.89 -1.79 12.14
CA THR A 123 -2.55 -2.38 12.22
C THR A 123 -2.55 -3.55 13.19
N VAL A 124 -1.99 -4.67 12.75
CA VAL A 124 -1.69 -5.84 13.59
C VAL A 124 -0.24 -5.72 14.03
N LEU A 125 -0.04 -5.38 15.29
CA LEU A 125 1.28 -5.19 15.89
C LEU A 125 2.05 -6.52 15.96
N ALA A 126 3.35 -6.44 16.26
CA ALA A 126 4.22 -7.63 16.39
C ALA A 126 3.76 -8.60 17.48
N ASP A 127 3.08 -8.12 18.53
CA ASP A 127 2.49 -8.92 19.61
C ASP A 127 1.09 -9.49 19.28
N GLY A 128 0.59 -9.24 18.08
CA GLY A 128 -0.70 -9.72 17.59
C GLY A 128 -1.90 -8.84 17.96
N ARG A 129 -1.71 -7.74 18.72
CA ARG A 129 -2.80 -6.81 19.02
C ARG A 129 -3.18 -6.03 17.78
N GLU A 130 -4.47 -5.81 17.61
CA GLU A 130 -5.01 -4.95 16.55
C GLU A 130 -5.29 -3.55 17.10
N VAL A 131 -4.87 -2.54 16.36
CA VAL A 131 -5.12 -1.13 16.66
C VAL A 131 -5.73 -0.48 15.44
N THR A 132 -6.93 0.07 15.59
CA THR A 132 -7.64 0.75 14.49
C THR A 132 -7.61 2.25 14.70
N ALA A 133 -7.29 2.98 13.64
CA ALA A 133 -7.37 4.42 13.56
C ALA A 133 -8.26 4.83 12.38
N THR A 134 -9.07 5.86 12.56
CA THR A 134 -9.83 6.48 11.48
C THR A 134 -9.15 7.78 11.08
N LEU A 135 -8.57 7.79 9.88
CA LEU A 135 -7.85 8.93 9.33
C LEU A 135 -8.82 9.89 8.64
N ARG A 136 -8.51 11.18 8.77
CA ARG A 136 -9.14 12.31 8.08
C ARG A 136 -8.08 13.07 7.29
N PRO A 137 -8.45 13.93 6.34
CA PRO A 137 -7.49 14.72 5.57
C PRO A 137 -6.49 15.46 6.47
N GLY A 138 -5.19 15.27 6.18
CA GLY A 138 -4.08 15.77 6.98
C GLY A 138 -3.53 14.77 8.02
N ASP A 139 -4.22 13.65 8.28
CA ASP A 139 -3.71 12.60 9.16
C ASP A 139 -2.71 11.70 8.43
N ALA A 140 -1.77 11.15 9.18
CA ALA A 140 -0.83 10.15 8.70
C ALA A 140 -0.88 8.87 9.55
N HIS A 141 -0.62 7.73 8.91
CA HIS A 141 -0.54 6.41 9.54
C HIS A 141 0.70 5.68 9.05
N GLY A 142 1.50 5.14 9.95
CA GLY A 142 2.74 4.44 9.63
C GLY A 142 2.64 2.95 9.92
N ILE A 143 3.25 2.14 9.05
CA ILE A 143 3.39 0.69 9.17
C ILE A 143 4.87 0.37 9.26
N ARG A 144 5.29 -0.33 10.31
CA ARG A 144 6.67 -0.74 10.54
C ARG A 144 6.95 -2.11 9.99
N LEU A 145 8.22 -2.44 9.85
CA LEU A 145 8.63 -3.80 9.51
C LEU A 145 8.06 -4.83 10.49
N GLY A 146 7.53 -5.91 9.94
CA GLY A 146 6.93 -7.00 10.70
C GLY A 146 5.48 -6.78 11.08
N GLU A 147 4.97 -5.56 11.01
CA GLU A 147 3.54 -5.27 11.21
C GLU A 147 2.73 -5.69 9.99
N ALA A 148 1.46 -6.03 10.21
CA ALA A 148 0.49 -6.24 9.14
C ALA A 148 -0.62 -5.19 9.26
N HIS A 149 -1.28 -4.89 8.16
CA HIS A 149 -2.38 -3.95 8.18
C HIS A 149 -3.43 -4.25 7.10
N TRP A 150 -4.57 -3.67 7.27
CA TRP A 150 -5.66 -3.60 6.31
C TRP A 150 -6.40 -2.28 6.50
N GLY A 151 -7.15 -1.85 5.49
CA GLY A 151 -7.87 -0.58 5.59
C GLY A 151 -9.14 -0.57 4.76
N ARG A 152 -10.09 0.29 5.14
CA ARG A 152 -11.35 0.48 4.43
C ARG A 152 -11.65 1.96 4.24
N ALA A 153 -11.97 2.33 3.00
CA ALA A 153 -12.47 3.67 2.67
C ALA A 153 -13.86 3.92 3.25
N GLY A 154 -14.11 5.15 3.63
CA GLY A 154 -15.42 5.60 4.06
C GLY A 154 -16.47 5.61 2.93
N PRO A 155 -17.71 6.06 3.23
CA PRO A 155 -18.82 6.04 2.27
C PRO A 155 -18.64 6.97 1.05
N GLU A 156 -17.73 7.93 1.13
CA GLU A 156 -17.37 8.85 0.03
C GLU A 156 -16.08 8.39 -0.70
N GLY A 157 -15.49 7.27 -0.29
CA GLY A 157 -14.15 6.87 -0.72
C GLY A 157 -13.06 7.66 0.02
N CYS A 158 -11.82 7.54 -0.47
CA CYS A 158 -10.70 8.35 0.04
C CYS A 158 -9.59 8.48 -1.00
N ARG A 159 -8.71 9.48 -0.81
CA ARG A 159 -7.47 9.66 -1.55
C ARG A 159 -6.32 9.86 -0.57
N PHE A 160 -5.20 9.19 -0.82
CA PHE A 160 -4.03 9.25 0.02
C PHE A 160 -2.74 9.13 -0.79
N LEU A 161 -1.64 9.57 -0.20
CA LEU A 161 -0.30 9.20 -0.65
C LEU A 161 0.14 7.99 0.17
N ALA A 162 0.59 6.93 -0.51
CA ALA A 162 1.35 5.84 0.09
C ALA A 162 2.83 6.03 -0.26
N VAL A 163 3.69 6.03 0.76
CA VAL A 163 5.14 6.19 0.59
C VAL A 163 5.84 5.06 1.30
N GLY A 164 6.51 4.21 0.54
CA GLY A 164 7.27 3.07 1.03
C GLY A 164 8.75 3.38 1.14
N PHE A 165 9.36 2.88 2.23
CA PHE A 165 10.78 3.04 2.51
C PHE A 165 11.42 1.69 2.82
N ARG A 166 12.54 1.39 2.18
CA ARG A 166 13.42 0.31 2.63
C ARG A 166 14.36 0.81 3.70
N PRO A 167 14.44 0.12 4.85
CA PRO A 167 15.48 0.40 5.81
C PRO A 167 16.85 0.30 5.12
N ARG A 168 17.71 1.29 5.33
CA ARG A 168 19.11 1.18 4.92
C ARG A 168 19.69 0.01 5.69
N GLY A 169 20.19 -1.00 4.98
CA GLY A 169 20.92 -2.08 5.62
C GLY A 169 21.97 -1.46 6.52
N GLY A 170 21.95 -1.81 7.82
CA GLY A 170 22.99 -1.40 8.74
C GLY A 170 24.31 -1.93 8.20
N GLY A 171 25.21 -1.00 7.83
CA GLY A 171 26.58 -1.33 7.46
C GLY A 171 27.36 -1.84 8.67
#